data_9bbe690544edfc708ce49d0d97ad0a34
#
_entry.id   9bbe690544edfc708ce49d0d97ad0a34
#
_cell.length_a   1.000
_cell.length_b   1.000
_cell.length_c   1.000
_cell.angle_alpha   90.00
_cell.angle_beta   90.00
_cell.angle_gamma   90.00
#
_symmetry.space_group_name_H-M   'P 1'
#
loop_
_entity.id
_entity.type
_entity.pdbx_description
1 polymer ?
#
loop_
_entity_poly.entity_id
_entity_poly.type
_entity_poly.pdbx_seq_one_letter_code
_entity_poly.pdbx_strand_id
1 'polypeptide(L)'
;MKADENKAMSSETPNRIRITEYLDLDIDREQWMCNRCNHVLGSARENYKKGCLLHDRDPREVHPALVAATFNFSPDPSWVRIVECYCPRCATQIETEYLPPGHPITHDIEIDIDRLKERLRKGQFIIRGQRLEAVE
;
A
#
# COMPACT_ATOMS: atom_id res chain seq x y z
N MET A 1 -20.58 -29.32 20.96
CA MET A 1 -20.01 -28.22 21.74
C MET A 1 -18.59 -27.89 21.32
N LYS A 2 -18.39 -27.58 20.07
CA LYS A 2 -17.09 -27.19 19.53
C LYS A 2 -17.19 -25.96 18.66
N ALA A 3 -18.04 -25.02 19.05
CA ALA A 3 -18.31 -23.84 18.24
C ALA A 3 -17.40 -22.65 18.55
N ASP A 4 -16.54 -22.76 19.57
CA ASP A 4 -15.78 -21.61 20.04
C ASP A 4 -14.32 -21.56 19.58
N GLU A 5 -13.85 -22.60 18.88
CA GLU A 5 -12.46 -22.62 18.40
C GLU A 5 -12.23 -21.75 17.18
N ASN A 6 -13.28 -21.29 16.52
CA ASN A 6 -13.16 -20.49 15.31
C ASN A 6 -13.15 -18.98 15.58
N LYS A 7 -13.36 -18.58 16.81
CA LYS A 7 -13.39 -17.14 17.17
C LYS A 7 -12.02 -16.58 17.51
N ALA A 8 -11.03 -17.45 17.70
CA ALA A 8 -9.66 -17.05 17.99
C ALA A 8 -8.86 -16.66 16.75
N MET A 9 -9.44 -16.79 15.56
CA MET A 9 -8.79 -16.48 14.29
C MET A 9 -9.22 -15.14 13.72
N SER A 10 -9.82 -14.26 14.53
CA SER A 10 -9.96 -12.89 14.12
C SER A 10 -8.56 -12.30 13.97
N SER A 11 -8.24 -11.95 12.77
CA SER A 11 -6.93 -11.50 12.30
C SER A 11 -6.53 -10.12 12.85
N GLU A 12 -7.11 -9.68 13.92
CA GLU A 12 -6.73 -8.43 14.57
C GLU A 12 -5.47 -8.65 15.40
N THR A 13 -4.33 -8.62 14.71
CA THR A 13 -3.06 -8.45 15.41
C THR A 13 -3.08 -7.08 16.07
N PRO A 14 -2.74 -6.98 17.37
CA PRO A 14 -2.81 -5.71 18.11
C PRO A 14 -1.87 -4.64 17.54
N ASN A 15 -0.89 -5.00 16.71
CA ASN A 15 0.09 -4.10 16.11
C ASN A 15 -0.03 -3.99 14.60
N ARG A 16 -1.25 -3.86 14.10
CA ARG A 16 -1.52 -3.58 12.70
C ARG A 16 -1.91 -2.11 12.55
N ILE A 17 -1.20 -1.39 11.71
CA ILE A 17 -1.45 0.04 11.46
C ILE A 17 -1.80 0.31 10.01
N ARG A 18 -2.59 1.34 9.80
CA ARG A 18 -2.93 1.82 8.46
C ARG A 18 -1.84 2.78 7.99
N ILE A 19 -1.31 2.50 6.80
CA ILE A 19 -0.27 3.32 6.17
C ILE A 19 -0.89 4.24 5.13
N THR A 20 -1.66 3.68 4.21
CA THR A 20 -2.44 4.44 3.22
C THR A 20 -3.89 3.98 3.25
N GLU A 21 -4.71 4.49 2.36
CA GLU A 21 -6.13 4.14 2.31
C GLU A 21 -6.39 2.63 2.21
N TYR A 22 -5.55 1.91 1.47
CA TYR A 22 -5.74 0.46 1.24
C TYR A 22 -4.55 -0.40 1.66
N LEU A 23 -3.51 0.19 2.21
CA LEU A 23 -2.30 -0.51 2.63
C LEU A 23 -2.15 -0.47 4.15
N ASP A 24 -2.07 -1.64 4.75
CA ASP A 24 -1.76 -1.80 6.17
C ASP A 24 -0.39 -2.42 6.35
N LEU A 25 0.19 -2.15 7.52
CA LEU A 25 1.41 -2.79 7.99
C LEU A 25 1.10 -3.63 9.22
N ASP A 26 1.36 -4.93 9.13
CA ASP A 26 1.39 -5.81 10.30
C ASP A 26 2.82 -5.77 10.86
N ILE A 27 2.98 -5.07 11.98
CA ILE A 27 4.30 -4.84 12.58
C ILE A 27 4.86 -6.14 13.17
N ASP A 28 4.02 -6.94 13.80
CA ASP A 28 4.47 -8.17 14.45
C ASP A 28 4.94 -9.22 13.46
N ARG A 29 4.19 -9.39 12.36
CA ARG A 29 4.53 -10.32 11.28
C ARG A 29 5.46 -9.73 10.25
N GLU A 30 5.71 -8.42 10.31
CA GLU A 30 6.54 -7.67 9.38
C GLU A 30 6.05 -7.87 7.92
N GLN A 31 4.77 -7.62 7.70
CA GLN A 31 4.11 -7.86 6.42
C GLN A 31 3.29 -6.66 5.98
N TRP A 32 3.37 -6.36 4.68
CA TRP A 32 2.43 -5.46 4.01
C TRP A 32 1.13 -6.21 3.71
N MET A 33 0.01 -5.55 3.91
CA MET A 33 -1.31 -6.17 3.73
C MET A 33 -2.27 -5.25 3.01
N CYS A 34 -3.06 -5.82 2.10
CA CYS A 34 -4.23 -5.16 1.56
C CYS A 34 -5.32 -5.13 2.64
N ASN A 35 -5.78 -3.96 3.04
CA ASN A 35 -6.79 -3.88 4.10
C ASN A 35 -8.23 -4.16 3.63
N ARG A 36 -8.44 -4.33 2.31
CA ARG A 36 -9.74 -4.69 1.77
C ARG A 36 -10.01 -6.20 1.85
N CYS A 37 -8.99 -7.01 1.64
CA CYS A 37 -9.14 -8.47 1.64
C CYS A 37 -8.18 -9.21 2.57
N ASN A 38 -7.30 -8.50 3.25
CA ASN A 38 -6.27 -9.04 4.14
C ASN A 38 -5.23 -9.92 3.44
N HIS A 39 -5.07 -9.76 2.13
CA HIS A 39 -4.01 -10.46 1.41
C HIS A 39 -2.64 -9.92 1.82
N VAL A 40 -1.68 -10.83 2.04
CA VAL A 40 -0.29 -10.47 2.34
C VAL A 40 0.40 -10.10 1.04
N LEU A 41 0.84 -8.85 0.94
CA LEU A 41 1.53 -8.33 -0.25
C LEU A 41 3.03 -8.61 -0.24
N GLY A 42 3.59 -8.96 0.91
CA GLY A 42 5.00 -9.29 1.04
C GLY A 42 5.63 -8.80 2.33
N SER A 43 6.94 -8.92 2.41
CA SER A 43 7.70 -8.48 3.59
C SER A 43 7.65 -6.97 3.75
N ALA A 44 7.44 -6.51 4.97
CA ALA A 44 7.49 -5.09 5.31
C ALA A 44 8.89 -4.47 5.17
N ARG A 45 9.91 -5.29 5.02
CA ARG A 45 11.30 -4.86 4.79
C ARG A 45 11.59 -4.63 3.31
N GLU A 46 10.64 -4.92 2.45
CA GLU A 46 10.72 -4.74 1.01
C GLU A 46 9.64 -3.80 0.51
N ASN A 47 9.73 -3.42 -0.75
CA ASN A 47 8.71 -2.61 -1.40
C ASN A 47 7.42 -3.40 -1.53
N TYR A 48 6.31 -2.87 -0.98
CA TYR A 48 4.99 -3.51 -1.06
C TYR A 48 4.53 -3.73 -2.52
N LYS A 49 5.00 -2.90 -3.45
CA LYS A 49 4.65 -3.00 -4.86
C LYS A 49 5.11 -4.29 -5.51
N LYS A 50 6.14 -4.93 -4.95
CA LYS A 50 6.60 -6.25 -5.43
C LYS A 50 5.55 -7.34 -5.29
N GLY A 51 4.63 -7.19 -4.34
CA GLY A 51 3.51 -8.12 -4.15
C GLY A 51 2.25 -7.74 -4.91
N CYS A 52 2.26 -6.65 -5.64
CA CYS A 52 1.12 -6.14 -6.40
C CYS A 52 1.19 -6.55 -7.87
N LEU A 53 0.03 -6.58 -8.52
CA LEU A 53 -0.03 -6.58 -9.98
C LEU A 53 0.22 -5.16 -10.46
N LEU A 54 1.17 -4.99 -11.36
CA LEU A 54 1.53 -3.71 -11.93
C LEU A 54 0.94 -3.59 -13.34
N HIS A 55 0.29 -2.48 -13.60
CA HIS A 55 -0.29 -2.18 -14.90
C HIS A 55 0.14 -0.81 -15.38
N ASP A 56 0.85 -0.76 -16.50
CA ASP A 56 1.20 0.48 -17.18
C ASP A 56 0.00 0.98 -17.98
N ARG A 57 -0.49 2.17 -17.64
CA ARG A 57 -1.59 2.82 -18.36
C ARG A 57 -1.06 3.91 -19.28
N ASP A 58 -1.62 3.99 -20.45
CA ASP A 58 -1.39 5.15 -21.33
C ASP A 58 -2.03 6.39 -20.67
N PRO A 59 -1.28 7.50 -20.46
CA PRO A 59 -1.85 8.72 -19.90
C PRO A 59 -3.08 9.24 -20.62
N ARG A 60 -3.19 8.99 -21.93
CA ARG A 60 -4.34 9.41 -22.73
C ARG A 60 -5.61 8.62 -22.44
N GLU A 61 -5.49 7.39 -21.92
CA GLU A 61 -6.63 6.60 -21.46
C GLU A 61 -7.15 7.10 -20.11
N VAL A 62 -6.22 7.49 -19.21
CA VAL A 62 -6.56 7.99 -17.87
C VAL A 62 -7.09 9.42 -17.95
N HIS A 63 -6.50 10.23 -18.80
CA HIS A 63 -6.85 11.64 -19.00
C HIS A 63 -7.24 11.89 -20.46
N PRO A 64 -8.39 11.39 -20.92
CA PRO A 64 -8.80 11.56 -22.30
C PRO A 64 -9.12 13.03 -22.62
N ALA A 65 -8.97 13.39 -23.88
CA ALA A 65 -9.37 14.71 -24.34
C ALA A 65 -10.89 14.89 -24.16
N LEU A 66 -11.28 15.93 -23.42
CA LEU A 66 -12.70 16.24 -23.17
C LEU A 66 -13.35 16.98 -24.33
N VAL A 67 -12.55 17.58 -25.18
CA VAL A 67 -13.00 18.36 -26.33
C VAL A 67 -12.19 17.90 -27.56
N ALA A 68 -12.86 17.76 -28.70
CA ALA A 68 -12.22 17.48 -29.98
C ALA A 68 -11.42 18.71 -30.43
N ALA A 69 -10.24 18.88 -29.90
CA ALA A 69 -9.34 20.00 -30.17
C ALA A 69 -7.91 19.49 -30.33
N THR A 70 -7.06 20.32 -30.91
CA THR A 70 -5.64 20.05 -31.08
C THR A 70 -4.90 20.07 -29.74
N PHE A 71 -5.51 20.59 -28.69
CA PHE A 71 -4.94 20.70 -27.36
C PHE A 71 -5.71 19.82 -26.36
N ASN A 72 -4.99 19.07 -25.55
CA ASN A 72 -5.56 18.32 -24.42
C ASN A 72 -4.62 18.43 -23.20
N PHE A 73 -5.16 18.12 -22.02
CA PHE A 73 -4.41 18.18 -20.76
C PHE A 73 -3.79 16.83 -20.37
N SER A 74 -3.85 15.83 -21.24
CA SER A 74 -3.21 14.56 -20.98
C SER A 74 -1.69 14.73 -20.94
N PRO A 75 -0.98 14.16 -19.95
CA PRO A 75 0.47 14.10 -20.00
C PRO A 75 0.95 13.39 -21.26
N ASP A 76 2.06 13.85 -21.82
CA ASP A 76 2.66 13.26 -23.01
C ASP A 76 3.21 11.87 -22.68
N PRO A 77 2.76 10.78 -23.36
CA PRO A 77 3.24 9.43 -23.10
C PRO A 77 4.74 9.24 -23.33
N SER A 78 5.38 10.14 -24.08
CA SER A 78 6.83 10.10 -24.29
C SER A 78 7.61 10.60 -23.07
N TRP A 79 6.95 11.30 -22.13
CA TRP A 79 7.59 11.87 -20.94
C TRP A 79 7.11 11.23 -19.64
N VAL A 80 5.92 10.67 -19.63
CA VAL A 80 5.26 10.16 -18.44
C VAL A 80 4.62 8.82 -18.71
N ARG A 81 4.83 7.88 -17.80
CA ARG A 81 4.06 6.65 -17.72
C ARG A 81 3.26 6.66 -16.42
N ILE A 82 2.11 6.02 -16.44
CA ILE A 82 1.28 5.84 -15.24
C ILE A 82 1.31 4.36 -14.89
N VAL A 83 1.76 4.05 -13.67
CA VAL A 83 1.83 2.68 -13.17
C VAL A 83 0.83 2.50 -12.05
N GLU A 84 -0.13 1.62 -12.26
CA GLU A 84 -1.13 1.27 -11.26
C GLU A 84 -0.75 -0.03 -10.58
N CYS A 85 -0.88 -0.06 -9.25
CA CYS A 85 -0.56 -1.22 -8.42
C CYS A 85 -1.85 -1.80 -7.84
N TYR A 86 -2.14 -3.07 -8.13
CA TYR A 86 -3.36 -3.73 -7.70
C TYR A 86 -3.09 -4.89 -6.76
N CYS A 87 -3.95 -5.07 -5.77
CA CYS A 87 -3.93 -6.29 -4.98
C CYS A 87 -4.25 -7.50 -5.88
N PRO A 88 -3.39 -8.53 -5.91
CA PRO A 88 -3.61 -9.67 -6.80
C PRO A 88 -4.81 -10.53 -6.40
N ARG A 89 -5.31 -10.38 -5.18
CA ARG A 89 -6.45 -11.16 -4.68
C ARG A 89 -7.79 -10.50 -4.94
N CYS A 90 -7.93 -9.21 -4.58
CA CYS A 90 -9.22 -8.52 -4.67
C CYS A 90 -9.26 -7.43 -5.73
N ALA A 91 -8.16 -7.18 -6.42
CA ALA A 91 -8.01 -6.16 -7.46
C ALA A 91 -8.21 -4.71 -6.96
N THR A 92 -8.14 -4.47 -5.67
CA THR A 92 -8.12 -3.10 -5.15
C THR A 92 -6.88 -2.37 -5.66
N GLN A 93 -7.06 -1.18 -6.19
CA GLN A 93 -5.95 -0.32 -6.60
C GLN A 93 -5.32 0.31 -5.35
N ILE A 94 -4.10 -0.11 -5.05
CA ILE A 94 -3.40 0.28 -3.82
C ILE A 94 -2.65 1.58 -4.02
N GLU A 95 -2.02 1.76 -5.18
CA GLU A 95 -1.21 2.93 -5.47
C GLU A 95 -1.17 3.22 -6.97
N THR A 96 -0.92 4.48 -7.30
CA THR A 96 -0.67 4.92 -8.67
C THR A 96 0.56 5.82 -8.68
N GLU A 97 1.52 5.55 -9.56
CA GLU A 97 2.72 6.36 -9.73
C GLU A 97 2.78 6.98 -11.13
N TYR A 98 3.22 8.22 -11.16
CA TYR A 98 3.58 8.93 -12.39
C TYR A 98 5.09 8.94 -12.50
N LEU A 99 5.65 8.25 -13.48
CA LEU A 99 7.09 8.06 -13.62
C LEU A 99 7.58 8.49 -14.99
N PRO A 100 8.82 9.00 -15.09
CA PRO A 100 9.46 9.16 -16.41
C PRO A 100 9.62 7.80 -17.09
N PRO A 101 9.55 7.73 -18.43
CA PRO A 101 9.81 6.49 -19.15
C PRO A 101 11.16 5.89 -18.78
N GLY A 102 11.20 4.57 -18.57
CA GLY A 102 12.40 3.86 -18.18
C GLY A 102 12.78 3.97 -16.70
N HIS A 103 12.09 4.79 -15.92
CA HIS A 103 12.32 4.86 -14.49
C HIS A 103 11.70 3.65 -13.80
N PRO A 104 12.44 2.94 -12.91
CA PRO A 104 11.86 1.83 -12.17
C PRO A 104 10.80 2.30 -11.19
N ILE A 105 9.90 1.39 -10.81
CA ILE A 105 8.94 1.67 -9.72
C ILE A 105 9.69 2.10 -8.46
N THR A 106 9.13 3.08 -7.75
CA THR A 106 9.80 3.63 -6.57
C THR A 106 9.52 2.80 -5.33
N HIS A 107 10.50 2.74 -4.42
CA HIS A 107 10.31 2.28 -3.05
C HIS A 107 9.95 3.50 -2.20
N ASP A 108 8.69 3.93 -2.32
CA ASP A 108 8.22 5.19 -1.77
C ASP A 108 7.94 5.15 -0.26
N ILE A 109 7.61 3.99 0.27
CA ILE A 109 7.33 3.79 1.69
C ILE A 109 8.33 2.83 2.28
N GLU A 110 9.33 3.38 2.94
CA GLU A 110 10.40 2.64 3.57
C GLU A 110 10.35 2.88 5.08
N ILE A 111 10.12 1.82 5.86
CA ILE A 111 9.96 1.92 7.31
C ILE A 111 11.07 1.12 7.98
N ASP A 112 11.75 1.77 8.92
CA ASP A 112 12.68 1.08 9.81
C ASP A 112 11.89 0.28 10.85
N ILE A 113 11.62 -0.98 10.51
CA ILE A 113 10.79 -1.86 11.33
C ILE A 113 11.41 -2.11 12.71
N ASP A 114 12.72 -2.27 12.76
CA ASP A 114 13.41 -2.55 14.03
C ASP A 114 13.31 -1.37 14.97
N ARG A 115 13.51 -0.16 14.46
CA ARG A 115 13.36 1.06 15.24
C ARG A 115 11.91 1.30 15.69
N LEU A 116 10.96 1.01 14.82
CA LEU A 116 9.53 1.13 15.14
C LEU A 116 9.16 0.17 16.28
N LYS A 117 9.58 -1.09 16.22
CA LYS A 117 9.35 -2.07 17.27
C LYS A 117 9.99 -1.63 18.59
N GLU A 118 11.21 -1.11 18.53
CA GLU A 118 11.92 -0.63 19.72
C GLU A 118 11.18 0.54 20.38
N ARG A 119 10.68 1.48 19.60
CA ARG A 119 9.91 2.62 20.11
C ARG A 119 8.57 2.21 20.72
N LEU A 120 7.92 1.22 20.13
CA LEU A 120 6.71 0.63 20.70
C LEU A 120 7.01 -0.06 22.03
N ARG A 121 8.10 -0.84 22.07
CA ARG A 121 8.52 -1.54 23.29
C ARG A 121 8.83 -0.57 24.43
N LYS A 122 9.43 0.56 24.13
CA LYS A 122 9.76 1.62 25.09
C LYS A 122 8.58 2.49 25.49
N GLY A 123 7.42 2.30 24.88
CA GLY A 123 6.25 3.13 25.13
C GLY A 123 6.32 4.53 24.54
N GLN A 124 7.24 4.78 23.63
CA GLN A 124 7.36 6.07 22.92
C GLN A 124 6.29 6.25 21.86
N PHE A 125 5.80 5.14 21.32
CA PHE A 125 4.63 5.09 20.46
C PHE A 125 3.60 4.12 21.02
N ILE A 126 2.33 4.41 20.77
CA ILE A 126 1.22 3.50 21.05
C ILE A 126 0.39 3.35 19.78
N ILE A 127 -0.32 2.23 19.71
CA ILE A 127 -1.26 1.98 18.61
C ILE A 127 -2.67 2.09 19.20
N ARG A 128 -3.44 3.03 18.67
CA ARG A 128 -4.84 3.23 19.02
C ARG A 128 -5.72 3.02 17.81
N GLY A 129 -6.50 1.94 17.84
CA GLY A 129 -7.16 1.45 16.64
C GLY A 129 -6.10 0.99 15.63
N GLN A 130 -6.09 1.58 14.46
CA GLN A 130 -5.07 1.32 13.43
C GLN A 130 -4.13 2.52 13.23
N ARG A 131 -4.01 3.37 14.22
CA ARG A 131 -3.22 4.60 14.14
C ARG A 131 -2.04 4.51 15.10
N LEU A 132 -0.89 4.90 14.61
CA LEU A 132 0.32 5.06 15.40
C LEU A 132 0.34 6.48 16.00
N GLU A 133 0.48 6.57 17.30
CA GLU A 133 0.51 7.85 18.01
C GLU A 133 1.78 7.95 18.86
N ALA A 134 2.43 9.11 18.82
CA ALA A 134 3.53 9.41 19.71
C ALA A 134 3.00 9.69 21.12
N VAL A 135 3.70 9.20 22.11
CA VAL A 135 3.43 9.49 23.52
C VAL A 135 4.32 10.65 23.95
N GLU A 136 3.69 11.74 24.43
CA GLU A 136 4.40 12.91 24.98
C GLU A 136 4.81 12.70 26.45
#